data_9458cb1831a9d6597f0a871cebfb7e72
#
_entry.id   9458cb1831a9d6597f0a871cebfb7e72
#
_cell.length_a   1.000
_cell.length_b   1.000
_cell.length_c   1.000
_cell.angle_alpha   90.00
_cell.angle_beta   90.00
_cell.angle_gamma   90.00
#
_symmetry.space_group_name_H-M   'P 1'
#
loop_
_entity.id
_entity.type
_entity.pdbx_description
1 polymer ?
#
loop_
_entity_poly.entity_id
_entity_poly.type
_entity_poly.pdbx_seq_one_letter_code
_entity_poly.pdbx_strand_id
1 'polypeptide(L)'
;SAPMAIINATSPAANRSPMAMAANMAIEIKRAEEILKAGKFPLLLGGEHLVTLGAVRAAAAKYPDLHIIHFDAHADLRDDYLGAKLSHACVLRRCHEIVGDGHIHQFCIRSGEREEFQFASRHTDFHPFTFEGLEETVRELKEKQVPVYFTIDLDCMDPSVFPGTGTPEAGGVTFMQLLHAIRLVSETKIVGADLNELAPMLDQSGVSTATACKVLRELLLSLKK
;
A
#
# COMPACT_ATOMS: atom_id res chain seq x y z
N SER A 1 -8.14 -0.76 -21.44
CA SER A 1 -7.25 -0.55 -20.29
C SER A 1 -6.28 0.58 -20.60
N ALA A 2 -6.15 1.57 -19.71
CA ALA A 2 -5.15 2.61 -19.85
C ALA A 2 -3.73 1.99 -19.84
N PRO A 3 -2.80 2.45 -20.69
CA PRO A 3 -1.43 1.97 -20.65
C PRO A 3 -0.81 2.29 -19.29
N MET A 4 -0.18 1.27 -18.69
CA MET A 4 0.47 1.35 -17.38
C MET A 4 1.84 2.03 -17.48
N ALA A 5 2.24 2.78 -16.46
CA ALA A 5 3.58 3.27 -16.29
C ALA A 5 4.11 2.91 -14.90
N ILE A 6 5.29 2.31 -14.85
CA ILE A 6 5.93 1.83 -13.62
C ILE A 6 6.89 2.90 -13.11
N ILE A 7 6.78 3.22 -11.82
CA ILE A 7 7.73 4.06 -11.10
C ILE A 7 8.55 3.14 -10.20
N ASN A 8 9.87 3.12 -10.38
CA ASN A 8 10.75 2.47 -9.43
C ASN A 8 11.13 3.51 -8.36
N ALA A 9 10.54 3.39 -7.20
CA ALA A 9 10.78 4.27 -6.06
C ALA A 9 11.90 3.67 -5.20
N THR A 10 13.13 3.83 -5.65
CA THR A 10 14.30 3.45 -4.84
C THR A 10 14.62 4.57 -3.87
N SER A 11 14.21 4.45 -2.62
CA SER A 11 14.82 5.22 -1.53
C SER A 11 16.00 4.41 -0.99
N PRO A 12 17.25 4.88 -1.11
CA PRO A 12 18.36 4.23 -0.41
C PRO A 12 18.10 4.36 1.10
N ALA A 13 18.11 3.25 1.81
CA ALA A 13 17.97 3.19 3.28
C ALA A 13 19.02 4.05 4.03
N ALA A 14 20.01 4.56 3.34
CA ALA A 14 21.11 5.34 3.88
C ALA A 14 20.82 6.85 4.06
N ASN A 15 19.72 7.39 3.56
CA ASN A 15 19.47 8.84 3.60
C ASN A 15 18.12 9.17 4.25
N ARG A 16 18.02 8.89 5.55
CA ARG A 16 16.81 9.09 6.38
C ARG A 16 16.64 10.52 6.91
N SER A 17 17.29 11.53 6.33
CA SER A 17 17.03 12.91 6.78
C SER A 17 15.61 13.32 6.35
N PRO A 18 14.86 14.06 7.19
CA PRO A 18 13.53 14.55 6.84
C PRO A 18 13.49 15.33 5.52
N MET A 19 14.57 16.04 5.22
CA MET A 19 14.71 16.80 3.98
C MET A 19 14.87 15.91 2.74
N ALA A 20 15.60 14.81 2.85
CA ALA A 20 15.75 13.85 1.77
C ALA A 20 14.44 13.08 1.51
N MET A 21 13.70 12.74 2.57
CA MET A 21 12.38 12.10 2.46
C MET A 21 11.37 13.03 1.77
N ALA A 22 11.34 14.29 2.14
CA ALA A 22 10.48 15.29 1.49
C ALA A 22 10.83 15.50 0.01
N ALA A 23 12.13 15.50 -0.34
CA ALA A 23 12.58 15.63 -1.73
C ALA A 23 12.20 14.40 -2.57
N ASN A 24 12.37 13.19 -2.04
CA ASN A 24 11.94 11.96 -2.72
C ASN A 24 10.43 11.95 -2.96
N MET A 25 9.65 12.29 -1.94
CA MET A 25 8.19 12.39 -2.07
C MET A 25 7.76 13.41 -3.14
N ALA A 26 8.44 14.55 -3.25
CA ALA A 26 8.14 15.54 -4.28
C ALA A 26 8.38 14.99 -5.70
N ILE A 27 9.41 14.15 -5.88
CA ILE A 27 9.69 13.45 -7.15
C ILE A 27 8.59 12.43 -7.45
N GLU A 28 8.17 11.66 -6.45
CA GLU A 28 7.13 10.64 -6.60
C GLU A 28 5.78 11.27 -6.96
N ILE A 29 5.39 12.36 -6.27
CA ILE A 29 4.18 13.12 -6.59
C ILE A 29 4.22 13.55 -8.06
N LYS A 30 5.30 14.22 -8.49
CA LYS A 30 5.44 14.73 -9.85
C LYS A 30 5.33 13.62 -10.90
N ARG A 31 6.01 12.50 -10.68
CA ARG A 31 5.95 11.34 -11.59
C ARG A 31 4.56 10.72 -11.67
N ALA A 32 3.90 10.53 -10.51
CA ALA A 32 2.54 10.02 -10.48
C ALA A 32 1.55 10.96 -11.19
N GLU A 33 1.68 12.28 -10.98
CA GLU A 33 0.88 13.28 -11.70
C GLU A 33 1.09 13.23 -13.22
N GLU A 34 2.34 13.14 -13.69
CA GLU A 34 2.65 13.03 -15.12
C GLU A 34 2.01 11.79 -15.75
N ILE A 35 2.06 10.64 -15.06
CA ILE A 35 1.43 9.40 -15.49
C ILE A 35 -0.10 9.55 -15.54
N LEU A 36 -0.70 10.10 -14.49
CA LEU A 36 -2.14 10.33 -14.43
C LEU A 36 -2.63 11.35 -15.46
N LYS A 37 -1.87 12.43 -15.72
CA LYS A 37 -2.15 13.42 -16.78
C LYS A 37 -2.10 12.79 -18.16
N ALA A 38 -1.19 11.83 -18.38
CA ALA A 38 -1.09 11.08 -19.63
C ALA A 38 -2.20 10.01 -19.80
N GLY A 39 -3.16 9.92 -18.87
CA GLY A 39 -4.23 8.92 -18.90
C GLY A 39 -3.74 7.50 -18.62
N LYS A 40 -2.57 7.35 -18.01
CA LYS A 40 -1.97 6.06 -17.69
C LYS A 40 -2.20 5.69 -16.22
N PHE A 41 -2.03 4.41 -15.92
CA PHE A 41 -2.14 3.85 -14.58
C PHE A 41 -0.76 3.91 -13.88
N PRO A 42 -0.61 4.63 -12.74
CA PRO A 42 0.62 4.60 -11.97
C PRO A 42 0.71 3.30 -11.17
N LEU A 43 1.81 2.58 -11.36
CA LEU A 43 2.20 1.46 -10.51
C LEU A 43 3.58 1.76 -9.94
N LEU A 44 3.68 1.84 -8.62
CA LEU A 44 4.94 2.06 -7.93
C LEU A 44 5.50 0.71 -7.47
N LEU A 45 6.79 0.52 -7.68
CA LEU A 45 7.55 -0.54 -7.03
C LEU A 45 8.42 0.14 -5.99
N GLY A 46 8.00 0.02 -4.76
CA GLY A 46 8.59 0.72 -3.65
C GLY A 46 9.72 -0.04 -2.99
N GLY A 47 10.43 0.67 -2.16
CA GLY A 47 11.19 0.16 -1.03
C GLY A 47 10.33 0.30 0.21
N GLU A 48 10.54 1.37 0.99
CA GLU A 48 9.81 1.69 2.22
C GLU A 48 8.40 2.25 1.91
N HIS A 49 7.43 1.92 2.76
CA HIS A 49 6.00 2.18 2.52
C HIS A 49 5.62 3.66 2.37
N LEU A 50 6.43 4.62 2.85
CA LEU A 50 6.17 6.06 2.70
C LEU A 50 6.00 6.51 1.23
N VAL A 51 6.52 5.77 0.27
CA VAL A 51 6.38 6.08 -1.17
C VAL A 51 4.91 6.18 -1.61
N THR A 52 4.02 5.45 -0.96
CA THR A 52 2.57 5.47 -1.18
C THR A 52 1.98 6.87 -1.02
N LEU A 53 2.47 7.65 -0.05
CA LEU A 53 1.93 8.99 0.22
C LEU A 53 2.02 9.93 -0.98
N GLY A 54 3.14 9.88 -1.73
CA GLY A 54 3.33 10.69 -2.93
C GLY A 54 2.31 10.36 -4.01
N ALA A 55 2.09 9.08 -4.25
CA ALA A 55 1.14 8.60 -5.25
C ALA A 55 -0.32 8.86 -4.85
N VAL A 56 -0.67 8.66 -3.58
CA VAL A 56 -2.01 8.97 -3.04
C VAL A 56 -2.32 10.47 -3.18
N ARG A 57 -1.37 11.36 -2.89
CA ARG A 57 -1.55 12.82 -3.11
C ARG A 57 -1.87 13.14 -4.57
N ALA A 58 -1.12 12.57 -5.50
CA ALA A 58 -1.36 12.77 -6.92
C ALA A 58 -2.70 12.19 -7.38
N ALA A 59 -3.06 11.01 -6.87
CA ALA A 59 -4.34 10.36 -7.18
C ALA A 59 -5.54 11.15 -6.61
N ALA A 60 -5.48 11.59 -5.35
CA ALA A 60 -6.54 12.36 -4.69
C ALA A 60 -6.79 13.71 -5.38
N ALA A 61 -5.74 14.36 -5.89
CA ALA A 61 -5.89 15.60 -6.66
C ALA A 61 -6.71 15.41 -7.95
N LYS A 62 -6.69 14.20 -8.53
CA LYS A 62 -7.47 13.84 -9.73
C LYS A 62 -8.83 13.21 -9.39
N TYR A 63 -8.90 12.49 -8.29
CA TYR A 63 -10.05 11.71 -7.85
C TYR A 63 -10.43 12.13 -6.42
N PRO A 64 -11.29 13.15 -6.23
CA PRO A 64 -11.61 13.70 -4.89
C PRO A 64 -12.27 12.71 -3.93
N ASP A 65 -12.95 11.68 -4.44
CA ASP A 65 -13.58 10.60 -3.66
C ASP A 65 -12.72 9.34 -3.67
N LEU A 66 -11.40 9.51 -3.46
CA LEU A 66 -10.44 8.41 -3.49
C LEU A 66 -10.57 7.56 -2.22
N HIS A 67 -10.79 6.27 -2.41
CA HIS A 67 -10.64 5.27 -1.35
C HIS A 67 -9.27 4.57 -1.45
N ILE A 68 -8.79 4.05 -0.32
CA ILE A 68 -7.54 3.29 -0.23
C ILE A 68 -7.85 1.90 0.31
N ILE A 69 -7.43 0.86 -0.40
CA ILE A 69 -7.36 -0.50 0.14
C ILE A 69 -5.91 -0.77 0.50
N HIS A 70 -5.67 -1.15 1.74
CA HIS A 70 -4.35 -1.33 2.34
C HIS A 70 -4.21 -2.76 2.89
N PHE A 71 -3.23 -3.50 2.38
CA PHE A 71 -2.82 -4.81 2.89
C PHE A 71 -1.46 -4.69 3.54
N ASP A 72 -1.35 -5.09 4.82
CA ASP A 72 -0.15 -4.87 5.62
C ASP A 72 -0.19 -5.73 6.90
N ALA A 73 0.94 -6.00 7.51
CA ALA A 73 1.02 -6.44 8.89
C ALA A 73 0.79 -5.30 9.88
N HIS A 74 1.17 -4.06 9.50
CA HIS A 74 1.23 -2.89 10.36
C HIS A 74 0.07 -1.93 10.11
N ALA A 75 -0.34 -1.20 11.15
CA ALA A 75 -1.41 -0.20 11.01
C ALA A 75 -0.95 1.06 10.26
N ASP A 76 0.33 1.44 10.40
CA ASP A 76 0.96 2.62 9.77
C ASP A 76 0.24 3.95 10.04
N LEU A 77 -0.41 4.03 11.20
CA LEU A 77 -1.27 5.13 11.63
C LEU A 77 -0.64 6.00 12.74
N ARG A 78 0.66 5.86 13.01
CA ARG A 78 1.34 6.73 13.97
C ARG A 78 1.26 8.19 13.54
N ASP A 79 1.07 9.08 14.50
CA ASP A 79 1.15 10.51 14.20
C ASP A 79 2.60 10.96 14.03
N ASP A 80 3.51 10.35 14.80
CA ASP A 80 4.95 10.58 14.74
C ASP A 80 5.71 9.28 15.01
N TYR A 81 6.83 9.10 14.34
CA TYR A 81 7.76 8.00 14.60
C TYR A 81 9.17 8.54 14.77
N LEU A 82 9.71 8.46 15.99
CA LEU A 82 11.04 8.93 16.35
C LEU A 82 11.30 10.41 15.98
N GLY A 83 10.31 11.28 16.14
CA GLY A 83 10.38 12.70 15.82
C GLY A 83 10.11 13.01 14.33
N ALA A 84 9.67 12.03 13.53
CA ALA A 84 9.39 12.21 12.11
C ALA A 84 7.93 11.84 11.79
N LYS A 85 7.20 12.80 11.22
CA LYS A 85 5.83 12.58 10.71
C LYS A 85 5.81 11.90 9.33
N LEU A 86 6.91 11.97 8.59
CA LEU A 86 7.11 11.31 7.30
C LEU A 86 7.95 10.05 7.53
N SER A 87 7.30 8.92 7.67
CA SER A 87 7.88 7.60 7.92
C SER A 87 6.91 6.53 7.41
N HIS A 88 7.42 5.31 7.13
CA HIS A 88 6.59 4.14 6.86
C HIS A 88 5.49 3.99 7.91
N ALA A 89 5.85 4.02 9.21
CA ALA A 89 4.91 3.84 10.32
C ALA A 89 3.82 4.94 10.44
N CYS A 90 3.90 6.01 9.64
CA CYS A 90 2.97 7.14 9.64
C CYS A 90 2.23 7.30 8.31
N VAL A 91 2.51 6.46 7.31
CA VAL A 91 2.06 6.70 5.92
C VAL A 91 0.53 6.73 5.81
N LEU A 92 -0.17 5.77 6.41
CA LEU A 92 -1.63 5.71 6.35
C LEU A 92 -2.28 6.83 7.19
N ARG A 93 -1.62 7.30 8.26
CA ARG A 93 -2.05 8.50 8.98
C ARG A 93 -1.98 9.74 8.09
N ARG A 94 -0.91 9.89 7.31
CA ARG A 94 -0.77 11.01 6.35
C ARG A 94 -1.74 10.88 5.16
N CYS A 95 -2.00 9.65 4.71
CA CYS A 95 -3.03 9.40 3.70
C CYS A 95 -4.43 9.76 4.20
N HIS A 96 -4.75 9.44 5.46
CA HIS A 96 -6.02 9.81 6.08
C HIS A 96 -6.26 11.33 6.09
N GLU A 97 -5.22 12.14 6.34
CA GLU A 97 -5.31 13.61 6.27
C GLU A 97 -5.68 14.13 4.87
N ILE A 98 -5.52 13.30 3.83
CA ILE A 98 -5.87 13.63 2.44
C ILE A 98 -7.27 13.16 2.09
N VAL A 99 -7.60 11.89 2.41
CA VAL A 99 -8.84 11.25 1.95
C VAL A 99 -9.99 11.35 2.97
N GLY A 100 -9.68 11.50 4.25
CA GLY A 100 -10.69 11.63 5.32
C GLY A 100 -11.20 10.30 5.89
N ASP A 101 -12.16 10.41 6.80
CA ASP A 101 -12.78 9.28 7.51
C ASP A 101 -13.52 8.33 6.58
N GLY A 102 -13.39 7.03 6.85
CA GLY A 102 -14.10 5.97 6.12
C GLY A 102 -13.59 5.69 4.70
N HIS A 103 -12.49 6.33 4.28
CA HIS A 103 -11.90 6.13 2.95
C HIS A 103 -10.70 5.18 2.95
N ILE A 104 -10.26 4.68 4.11
CA ILE A 104 -9.16 3.73 4.23
C ILE A 104 -9.71 2.40 4.74
N HIS A 105 -9.45 1.33 3.99
CA HIS A 105 -9.86 -0.03 4.29
C HIS A 105 -8.61 -0.89 4.50
N GLN A 106 -8.35 -1.30 5.74
CA GLN A 106 -7.11 -1.97 6.17
C GLN A 106 -7.36 -3.45 6.46
N PHE A 107 -6.55 -4.32 5.86
CA PHE A 107 -6.66 -5.78 6.01
C PHE A 107 -5.33 -6.41 6.42
N CYS A 108 -5.39 -7.52 7.13
CA CYS A 108 -4.27 -8.30 7.65
C CYS A 108 -3.50 -7.66 8.81
N ILE A 109 -3.94 -6.51 9.30
CA ILE A 109 -3.23 -5.73 10.31
C ILE A 109 -3.16 -6.50 11.64
N ARG A 110 -1.95 -6.67 12.16
CA ARG A 110 -1.70 -7.42 13.39
C ARG A 110 -0.64 -6.80 14.30
N SER A 111 -0.01 -5.71 13.83
CA SER A 111 1.00 -4.96 14.58
C SER A 111 0.73 -3.47 14.54
N GLY A 112 0.95 -2.80 15.67
CA GLY A 112 0.75 -1.36 15.84
C GLY A 112 0.73 -0.98 17.32
N GLU A 113 0.79 0.31 17.60
CA GLU A 113 0.62 0.84 18.95
C GLU A 113 -0.86 0.95 19.32
N ARG A 114 -1.15 1.03 20.60
CA ARG A 114 -2.51 1.18 21.11
C ARG A 114 -3.25 2.36 20.49
N GLU A 115 -2.56 3.47 20.32
CA GLU A 115 -3.08 4.72 19.77
C GLU A 115 -3.46 4.57 18.29
N GLU A 116 -2.72 3.76 17.54
CA GLU A 116 -3.02 3.45 16.14
C GLU A 116 -4.32 2.64 16.03
N PHE A 117 -4.50 1.61 16.86
CA PHE A 117 -5.75 0.84 16.89
C PHE A 117 -6.96 1.65 17.35
N GLN A 118 -6.75 2.57 18.32
CA GLN A 118 -7.80 3.51 18.74
C GLN A 118 -8.16 4.48 17.61
N PHE A 119 -7.20 4.91 16.82
CA PHE A 119 -7.44 5.75 15.66
C PHE A 119 -8.17 4.96 14.57
N ALA A 120 -7.66 3.78 14.22
CA ALA A 120 -8.26 2.90 13.23
C ALA A 120 -9.74 2.63 13.50
N SER A 121 -10.08 2.28 14.73
CA SER A 121 -11.48 1.97 15.13
C SER A 121 -12.48 3.12 14.96
N ARG A 122 -12.01 4.35 14.75
CA ARG A 122 -12.87 5.54 14.59
C ARG A 122 -12.86 6.10 13.19
N HIS A 123 -11.78 5.87 12.44
CA HIS A 123 -11.48 6.62 11.22
C HIS A 123 -11.29 5.73 9.99
N THR A 124 -11.02 4.44 10.17
CA THR A 124 -10.80 3.50 9.07
C THR A 124 -11.74 2.30 9.16
N ASP A 125 -11.93 1.60 8.06
CA ASP A 125 -12.53 0.27 8.02
C ASP A 125 -11.41 -0.75 8.26
N PHE A 126 -11.39 -1.35 9.47
CA PHE A 126 -10.22 -2.05 10.00
C PHE A 126 -10.49 -3.54 10.24
N HIS A 127 -9.75 -4.40 9.54
CA HIS A 127 -9.88 -5.86 9.59
C HIS A 127 -8.55 -6.51 10.02
N PRO A 128 -8.46 -7.04 11.25
CA PRO A 128 -7.23 -7.62 11.75
C PRO A 128 -6.96 -9.02 11.18
N PHE A 129 -5.67 -9.37 11.03
CA PHE A 129 -5.09 -10.68 10.71
C PHE A 129 -5.45 -11.29 9.35
N THR A 130 -6.63 -11.06 8.81
CA THR A 130 -7.14 -11.78 7.64
C THR A 130 -7.75 -10.85 6.60
N PHE A 131 -8.28 -11.43 5.52
CA PHE A 131 -9.11 -10.73 4.53
C PHE A 131 -10.62 -10.88 4.81
N GLU A 132 -11.00 -11.21 6.04
CA GLU A 132 -12.42 -11.24 6.41
C GLU A 132 -13.05 -9.86 6.21
N GLY A 133 -14.23 -9.80 5.56
CA GLY A 133 -14.88 -8.54 5.20
C GLY A 133 -14.47 -7.94 3.84
N LEU A 134 -13.37 -8.41 3.22
CA LEU A 134 -12.89 -7.85 1.95
C LEU A 134 -13.91 -7.96 0.81
N GLU A 135 -14.65 -9.07 0.70
CA GLU A 135 -15.67 -9.26 -0.34
C GLU A 135 -16.78 -8.21 -0.20
N GLU A 136 -17.16 -7.87 1.03
CA GLU A 136 -18.16 -6.84 1.32
C GLU A 136 -17.67 -5.45 0.96
N THR A 137 -16.47 -5.09 1.42
CA THR A 137 -15.81 -3.82 1.08
C THR A 137 -15.69 -3.66 -0.44
N VAL A 138 -15.21 -4.68 -1.15
CA VAL A 138 -15.09 -4.66 -2.62
C VAL A 138 -16.45 -4.47 -3.29
N ARG A 139 -17.49 -5.17 -2.81
CA ARG A 139 -18.85 -5.04 -3.34
C ARG A 139 -19.35 -3.60 -3.21
N GLU A 140 -19.22 -3.00 -2.02
CA GLU A 140 -19.66 -1.63 -1.77
C GLU A 140 -18.91 -0.61 -2.64
N LEU A 141 -17.59 -0.69 -2.71
CA LEU A 141 -16.78 0.23 -3.51
C LEU A 141 -17.09 0.10 -5.00
N LYS A 142 -17.36 -1.12 -5.45
CA LYS A 142 -17.76 -1.42 -6.83
C LYS A 142 -19.15 -0.87 -7.17
N GLU A 143 -20.12 -1.04 -6.28
CA GLU A 143 -21.49 -0.50 -6.45
C GLU A 143 -21.48 1.04 -6.48
N LYS A 144 -20.69 1.67 -5.62
CA LYS A 144 -20.50 3.12 -5.57
C LYS A 144 -19.66 3.66 -6.75
N GLN A 145 -18.97 2.82 -7.49
CA GLN A 145 -18.05 3.18 -8.59
C GLN A 145 -16.95 4.18 -8.19
N VAL A 146 -16.57 4.20 -6.92
CA VAL A 146 -15.55 5.10 -6.40
C VAL A 146 -14.13 4.70 -6.86
N PRO A 147 -13.22 5.65 -7.04
CA PRO A 147 -11.83 5.36 -7.37
C PRO A 147 -11.10 4.74 -6.17
N VAL A 148 -10.28 3.73 -6.42
CA VAL A 148 -9.53 3.01 -5.39
C VAL A 148 -8.03 3.10 -5.69
N TYR A 149 -7.24 3.50 -4.71
CA TYR A 149 -5.79 3.30 -4.68
C TYR A 149 -5.50 2.02 -3.89
N PHE A 150 -4.71 1.12 -4.49
CA PHE A 150 -4.42 -0.17 -3.88
C PHE A 150 -2.96 -0.26 -3.45
N THR A 151 -2.70 -0.23 -2.16
CA THR A 151 -1.35 -0.37 -1.59
C THR A 151 -1.18 -1.73 -0.93
N ILE A 152 -0.08 -2.40 -1.27
CA ILE A 152 0.27 -3.72 -0.75
C ILE A 152 1.65 -3.63 -0.11
N ASP A 153 1.70 -3.71 1.22
CA ASP A 153 2.90 -4.11 1.93
C ASP A 153 3.02 -5.63 1.87
N LEU A 154 4.16 -6.10 1.37
CA LEU A 154 4.37 -7.54 1.19
C LEU A 154 4.54 -8.30 2.51
N ASP A 155 4.79 -7.60 3.62
CA ASP A 155 4.84 -8.19 4.95
C ASP A 155 3.46 -8.54 5.53
N CYS A 156 2.36 -8.20 4.82
CA CYS A 156 1.04 -8.78 5.10
C CYS A 156 1.09 -10.31 5.07
N MET A 157 1.99 -10.89 4.27
CA MET A 157 2.26 -12.34 4.25
C MET A 157 3.01 -12.77 5.51
N ASP A 158 2.78 -14.02 5.91
CA ASP A 158 3.49 -14.63 7.04
C ASP A 158 5.00 -14.76 6.74
N PRO A 159 5.90 -14.52 7.72
CA PRO A 159 7.34 -14.64 7.53
C PRO A 159 7.82 -16.02 7.07
N SER A 160 7.02 -17.08 7.27
CA SER A 160 7.30 -18.40 6.71
C SER A 160 7.18 -18.45 5.17
N VAL A 161 6.47 -17.47 4.59
CA VAL A 161 6.26 -17.33 3.13
C VAL A 161 7.08 -16.18 2.57
N PHE A 162 7.23 -15.10 3.34
CA PHE A 162 7.89 -13.85 2.94
C PHE A 162 8.81 -13.31 4.04
N PRO A 163 10.00 -13.93 4.28
CA PRO A 163 10.93 -13.48 5.32
C PRO A 163 11.75 -12.24 4.93
N GLY A 164 11.82 -11.87 3.66
CA GLY A 164 12.66 -10.79 3.13
C GLY A 164 12.00 -9.41 3.20
N THR A 165 11.64 -8.98 4.41
CA THR A 165 11.09 -7.67 4.72
C THR A 165 11.76 -7.05 5.93
N GLY A 166 11.61 -5.73 6.14
CA GLY A 166 12.26 -5.00 7.22
C GLY A 166 11.71 -5.32 8.62
N THR A 167 10.41 -5.53 8.72
CA THR A 167 9.66 -5.70 9.98
C THR A 167 8.70 -6.89 9.92
N PRO A 168 9.22 -8.14 9.81
CA PRO A 168 8.38 -9.32 9.68
C PRO A 168 7.55 -9.58 10.95
N GLU A 169 6.26 -9.83 10.78
CA GLU A 169 5.31 -10.15 11.85
C GLU A 169 4.66 -11.52 11.60
N ALA A 170 4.67 -12.39 12.62
CA ALA A 170 4.06 -13.70 12.53
C ALA A 170 2.52 -13.64 12.49
N GLY A 171 1.89 -14.68 11.93
CA GLY A 171 0.43 -14.77 11.84
C GLY A 171 -0.15 -14.12 10.59
N GLY A 172 0.66 -13.92 9.57
CA GLY A 172 0.26 -13.34 8.29
C GLY A 172 -0.44 -14.34 7.35
N VAL A 173 -0.81 -13.84 6.18
CA VAL A 173 -1.52 -14.63 5.17
C VAL A 173 -0.57 -15.43 4.29
N THR A 174 -1.09 -16.46 3.66
CA THR A 174 -0.38 -17.24 2.64
C THR A 174 -0.41 -16.52 1.29
N PHE A 175 0.52 -16.89 0.38
CA PHE A 175 0.49 -16.41 -0.99
C PHE A 175 -0.86 -16.63 -1.70
N MET A 176 -1.50 -17.77 -1.48
CA MET A 176 -2.79 -18.06 -2.14
C MET A 176 -3.94 -17.21 -1.62
N GLN A 177 -3.93 -16.87 -0.33
CA GLN A 177 -4.91 -15.92 0.23
C GLN A 177 -4.69 -14.51 -0.33
N LEU A 178 -3.43 -14.04 -0.39
CA LEU A 178 -3.10 -12.75 -1.00
C LEU A 178 -3.50 -12.71 -2.49
N LEU A 179 -3.22 -13.76 -3.24
CA LEU A 179 -3.61 -13.84 -4.65
C LEU A 179 -5.14 -13.76 -4.84
N HIS A 180 -5.90 -14.43 -3.99
CA HIS A 180 -7.36 -14.35 -4.02
C HIS A 180 -7.84 -12.92 -3.72
N ALA A 181 -7.28 -12.29 -2.68
CA ALA A 181 -7.59 -10.92 -2.30
C ALA A 181 -7.26 -9.91 -3.42
N ILE A 182 -6.11 -10.03 -4.07
CA ILE A 182 -5.74 -9.19 -5.24
C ILE A 182 -6.79 -9.30 -6.35
N ARG A 183 -7.27 -10.51 -6.64
CA ARG A 183 -8.29 -10.73 -7.67
C ARG A 183 -9.62 -10.09 -7.32
N LEU A 184 -10.03 -10.15 -6.06
CA LEU A 184 -11.22 -9.47 -5.56
C LEU A 184 -11.09 -7.95 -5.69
N VAL A 185 -10.02 -7.36 -5.17
CA VAL A 185 -9.77 -5.91 -5.25
C VAL A 185 -9.74 -5.43 -6.70
N SER A 186 -9.23 -6.26 -7.62
CA SER A 186 -9.20 -5.93 -9.07
C SER A 186 -10.58 -5.80 -9.72
N GLU A 187 -11.64 -6.11 -9.01
CA GLU A 187 -13.02 -5.86 -9.48
C GLU A 187 -13.48 -4.42 -9.24
N THR A 188 -12.78 -3.68 -8.38
CA THR A 188 -13.05 -2.26 -8.12
C THR A 188 -12.45 -1.37 -9.22
N LYS A 189 -12.73 -0.07 -9.15
CA LYS A 189 -12.14 0.93 -10.05
C LYS A 189 -10.78 1.37 -9.54
N ILE A 190 -9.76 0.49 -9.69
CA ILE A 190 -8.40 0.82 -9.27
C ILE A 190 -7.82 1.90 -10.18
N VAL A 191 -7.32 2.99 -9.59
CA VAL A 191 -6.74 4.15 -10.31
C VAL A 191 -5.24 4.31 -10.11
N GLY A 192 -4.65 3.56 -9.18
CA GLY A 192 -3.21 3.47 -8.93
C GLY A 192 -2.94 2.34 -7.94
N ALA A 193 -1.72 1.84 -7.92
CA ALA A 193 -1.31 0.80 -6.98
C ALA A 193 0.19 0.86 -6.68
N ASP A 194 0.60 0.22 -5.58
CA ASP A 194 2.00 -0.02 -5.26
C ASP A 194 2.24 -1.36 -4.57
N LEU A 195 3.51 -1.76 -4.57
CA LEU A 195 4.06 -2.95 -3.88
C LEU A 195 5.29 -2.51 -3.12
N ASN A 196 5.30 -2.70 -1.79
CA ASN A 196 6.30 -2.16 -0.88
C ASN A 196 6.96 -3.24 -0.02
N GLU A 197 8.04 -2.86 0.66
CA GLU A 197 8.73 -3.56 1.73
C GLU A 197 9.40 -4.89 1.34
N LEU A 198 9.73 -5.08 0.06
CA LEU A 198 10.68 -6.12 -0.31
C LEU A 198 12.11 -5.69 0.05
N ALA A 199 12.74 -6.40 0.97
CA ALA A 199 14.14 -6.24 1.37
C ALA A 199 14.97 -7.49 1.00
N PRO A 200 15.44 -7.63 -0.25
CA PRO A 200 16.07 -8.86 -0.73
C PRO A 200 17.31 -9.27 0.06
N MET A 201 18.04 -8.30 0.65
CA MET A 201 19.23 -8.56 1.44
C MET A 201 18.95 -9.28 2.76
N LEU A 202 17.69 -9.28 3.23
CA LEU A 202 17.29 -9.95 4.47
C LEU A 202 16.86 -11.40 4.24
N ASP A 203 16.76 -11.85 2.98
CA ASP A 203 16.39 -13.20 2.62
C ASP A 203 17.42 -13.83 1.66
N GLN A 204 18.35 -14.59 2.23
CA GLN A 204 19.40 -15.27 1.48
C GLN A 204 18.89 -16.41 0.58
N SER A 205 17.69 -16.91 0.84
CA SER A 205 17.08 -17.97 0.01
C SER A 205 16.57 -17.45 -1.34
N GLY A 206 16.28 -16.14 -1.44
CA GLY A 206 15.68 -15.51 -2.61
C GLY A 206 14.19 -15.79 -2.78
N VAL A 207 13.57 -16.51 -1.85
CA VAL A 207 12.15 -16.89 -1.94
C VAL A 207 11.24 -15.66 -1.91
N SER A 208 11.57 -14.66 -1.08
CA SER A 208 10.80 -13.42 -1.00
C SER A 208 10.83 -12.64 -2.31
N THR A 209 12.00 -12.56 -2.96
CA THR A 209 12.12 -11.92 -4.28
C THR A 209 11.28 -12.64 -5.33
N ALA A 210 11.35 -13.97 -5.37
CA ALA A 210 10.53 -14.77 -6.28
C ALA A 210 9.03 -14.61 -6.02
N THR A 211 8.64 -14.56 -4.75
CA THR A 211 7.26 -14.33 -4.32
C THR A 211 6.77 -12.94 -4.71
N ALA A 212 7.55 -11.89 -4.44
CA ALA A 212 7.23 -10.51 -4.83
C ALA A 212 7.04 -10.37 -6.36
N CYS A 213 7.95 -10.95 -7.15
CA CYS A 213 7.82 -10.99 -8.60
C CYS A 213 6.53 -11.71 -9.05
N LYS A 214 6.15 -12.76 -8.34
CA LYS A 214 4.91 -13.49 -8.63
C LYS A 214 3.68 -12.66 -8.25
N VAL A 215 3.68 -11.98 -7.10
CA VAL A 215 2.62 -11.05 -6.69
C VAL A 215 2.44 -9.94 -7.73
N LEU A 216 3.54 -9.28 -8.12
CA LEU A 216 3.53 -8.25 -9.15
C LEU A 216 2.91 -8.75 -10.46
N ARG A 217 3.33 -9.93 -10.94
CA ARG A 217 2.80 -10.52 -12.16
C ARG A 217 1.29 -10.76 -12.06
N GLU A 218 0.81 -11.32 -10.97
CA GLU A 218 -0.62 -11.60 -10.78
C GLU A 218 -1.44 -10.32 -10.65
N LEU A 219 -0.92 -9.29 -9.97
CA LEU A 219 -1.53 -7.97 -9.92
C LEU A 219 -1.68 -7.38 -11.35
N LEU A 220 -0.60 -7.39 -12.12
CA LEU A 220 -0.60 -6.88 -13.51
C LEU A 220 -1.60 -7.61 -14.40
N LEU A 221 -1.72 -8.93 -14.27
CA LEU A 221 -2.69 -9.72 -15.02
C LEU A 221 -4.13 -9.44 -14.60
N SER A 222 -4.36 -9.20 -13.31
CA SER A 222 -5.69 -8.88 -12.79
C SER A 222 -6.18 -7.48 -13.18
N LEU A 223 -5.27 -6.52 -13.38
CA LEU A 223 -5.58 -5.15 -13.83
C LEU A 223 -5.87 -5.04 -15.35
N LYS A 224 -5.57 -6.07 -16.13
CA LYS A 224 -5.74 -6.07 -17.60
C LYS A 224 -7.14 -6.45 -18.10
N LYS A 225 -8.13 -6.53 -17.23
CA LYS A 225 -9.52 -6.87 -17.61
C LYS A 225 -10.18 -5.81 -18.50
#